data_2958cc5fd9c7e254cbd89135491e3a5f
#
_entry.id   2958cc5fd9c7e254cbd89135491e3a5f
#
_cell.length_a   1.000
_cell.length_b   1.000
_cell.length_c   1.000
_cell.angle_alpha   90.00
_cell.angle_beta   90.00
_cell.angle_gamma   90.00
#
_symmetry.space_group_name_H-M   'P 1'
#
loop_
_entity.id
_entity.type
_entity.pdbx_description
1 polymer ?
#
loop_
_entity_poly.entity_id
_entity_poly.type
_entity_poly.pdbx_seq_one_letter_code
_entity_poly.pdbx_strand_id
1 'polypeptide(L)'
;ICVAYDGMERFFPADKIVFTGNPIRKEIVPATAQMKAEAYEYYGLDPQKKQLFIVGGSLGSGTLNNAMKKWITEGCPGGENMQIIWQCGKYYKPSVDAFMKEAAEKGLGGETLSRITHSDFIKRMDLAYAAADVVISRSGASSISELCAAHKAAIFVPSPNVTEDHQTHNAMAL
;
A
#
# COMPACT_ATOMS: atom_id res chain seq x y z
N ILE A 1 -14.28 13.31 -23.65
CA ILE A 1 -13.77 12.04 -23.12
C ILE A 1 -12.59 12.36 -22.20
N CYS A 2 -12.78 12.17 -20.90
CA CYS A 2 -11.71 12.39 -19.94
C CYS A 2 -10.75 11.20 -19.97
N VAL A 3 -9.45 11.49 -20.07
CA VAL A 3 -8.38 10.48 -20.10
C VAL A 3 -7.31 10.76 -19.05
N ALA A 4 -6.63 9.71 -18.60
CA ALA A 4 -5.61 9.79 -17.57
C ALA A 4 -4.18 9.61 -18.11
N TYR A 5 -4.03 9.14 -19.33
CA TYR A 5 -2.75 8.81 -19.95
C TYR A 5 -2.66 9.42 -21.34
N ASP A 6 -1.46 9.70 -21.80
CA ASP A 6 -1.17 10.13 -23.16
C ASP A 6 -1.38 8.99 -24.19
N GLY A 7 -1.45 9.34 -25.47
CA GLY A 7 -1.57 8.36 -26.55
C GLY A 7 -2.97 7.74 -26.68
N MET A 8 -3.99 8.36 -26.08
CA MET A 8 -5.36 7.86 -26.14
C MET A 8 -6.10 8.22 -27.45
N GLU A 9 -5.50 9.05 -28.28
CA GLU A 9 -5.99 9.41 -29.62
C GLU A 9 -6.05 8.21 -30.58
N ARG A 10 -5.31 7.13 -30.28
CA ARG A 10 -5.42 5.86 -31.02
C ARG A 10 -6.71 5.09 -30.75
N PHE A 11 -7.44 5.46 -29.68
CA PHE A 11 -8.70 4.81 -29.30
C PHE A 11 -9.91 5.74 -29.39
N PHE A 12 -9.69 7.07 -29.33
CA PHE A 12 -10.74 8.07 -29.28
C PHE A 12 -10.42 9.24 -30.21
N PRO A 13 -11.47 9.94 -30.77
CA PRO A 13 -11.25 11.15 -31.57
C PRO A 13 -10.48 12.20 -30.76
N ALA A 14 -9.36 12.69 -31.31
CA ALA A 14 -8.46 13.63 -30.64
C ALA A 14 -9.15 14.93 -30.19
N ASP A 15 -10.11 15.41 -30.98
CA ASP A 15 -10.91 16.61 -30.68
C ASP A 15 -11.86 16.47 -29.48
N LYS A 16 -12.10 15.23 -29.04
CA LYS A 16 -12.96 14.92 -27.88
C LYS A 16 -12.18 14.54 -26.61
N ILE A 17 -10.86 14.44 -26.69
CA ILE A 17 -10.02 14.07 -25.57
C ILE A 17 -9.76 15.29 -24.68
N VAL A 18 -9.97 15.11 -23.37
CA VAL A 18 -9.57 16.06 -22.34
C VAL A 18 -8.69 15.30 -21.34
N PHE A 19 -7.44 15.70 -21.22
CA PHE A 19 -6.52 15.11 -20.25
C PHE A 19 -6.86 15.63 -18.84
N THR A 20 -7.37 14.74 -17.98
CA THR A 20 -7.81 15.08 -16.62
C THR A 20 -7.00 14.38 -15.54
N GLY A 21 -6.19 13.39 -15.89
CA GLY A 21 -5.61 12.48 -14.93
C GLY A 21 -6.63 11.50 -14.33
N ASN A 22 -6.16 10.62 -13.45
CA ASN A 22 -7.02 9.74 -12.67
C ASN A 22 -7.68 10.52 -11.52
N PRO A 23 -8.97 10.29 -11.24
CA PRO A 23 -9.60 10.83 -10.04
C PRO A 23 -9.01 10.14 -8.80
N ILE A 24 -8.52 10.93 -7.86
CA ILE A 24 -8.02 10.50 -6.57
C ILE A 24 -8.76 11.19 -5.43
N ARG A 25 -8.61 10.68 -4.23
CA ARG A 25 -9.18 11.29 -3.03
C ARG A 25 -8.53 12.65 -2.75
N LYS A 26 -9.33 13.64 -2.40
CA LYS A 26 -8.86 15.02 -2.14
C LYS A 26 -7.89 15.12 -0.96
N GLU A 27 -8.01 14.19 -0.02
CA GLU A 27 -7.19 14.12 1.19
C GLU A 27 -5.78 13.58 0.91
N ILE A 28 -5.54 13.00 -0.27
CA ILE A 28 -4.22 12.47 -0.65
C ILE A 28 -3.37 13.61 -1.20
N VAL A 29 -2.51 14.14 -0.35
CA VAL A 29 -1.61 15.24 -0.62
C VAL A 29 -0.23 14.96 -0.02
N PRO A 30 0.83 15.68 -0.39
CA PRO A 30 2.13 15.57 0.27
C PRO A 30 1.99 15.82 1.78
N ALA A 31 2.57 14.93 2.58
CA ALA A 31 2.39 14.96 4.02
C ALA A 31 3.05 16.17 4.67
N THR A 32 2.28 16.93 5.44
CA THR A 32 2.80 17.97 6.33
C THR A 32 3.32 17.36 7.64
N ALA A 33 4.11 18.11 8.41
CA ALA A 33 4.56 17.69 9.74
C ALA A 33 3.37 17.40 10.69
N GLN A 34 2.30 18.20 10.58
CA GLN A 34 1.09 17.99 11.37
C GLN A 34 0.37 16.68 10.99
N MET A 35 0.23 16.39 9.68
CA MET A 35 -0.36 15.11 9.22
C MET A 35 0.46 13.92 9.68
N LYS A 36 1.79 14.02 9.69
CA LYS A 36 2.66 12.94 10.21
C LYS A 36 2.44 12.72 11.70
N ALA A 37 2.37 13.79 12.50
CA ALA A 37 2.12 13.69 13.94
C ALA A 37 0.76 13.03 14.22
N GLU A 38 -0.30 13.46 13.53
CA GLU A 38 -1.62 12.85 13.60
C GLU A 38 -1.60 11.36 13.19
N ALA A 39 -0.84 11.03 12.14
CA ALA A 39 -0.71 9.66 11.67
C ALA A 39 -0.02 8.75 12.70
N TYR A 40 1.03 9.23 13.34
CA TYR A 40 1.74 8.50 14.37
C TYR A 40 0.84 8.25 15.59
N GLU A 41 0.08 9.25 16.02
CA GLU A 41 -0.91 9.10 17.09
C GLU A 41 -2.01 8.10 16.69
N TYR A 42 -2.59 8.26 15.50
CA TYR A 42 -3.70 7.42 15.02
C TYR A 42 -3.34 5.93 14.92
N TYR A 43 -2.13 5.62 14.45
CA TYR A 43 -1.65 4.25 14.27
C TYR A 43 -0.81 3.74 15.45
N GLY A 44 -0.53 4.55 16.47
CA GLY A 44 0.30 4.19 17.62
C GLY A 44 1.76 3.95 17.21
N LEU A 45 2.32 4.80 16.34
CA LEU A 45 3.65 4.62 15.78
C LEU A 45 4.72 5.40 16.55
N ASP A 46 5.91 4.81 16.63
CA ASP A 46 7.11 5.46 17.14
C ASP A 46 7.78 6.26 16.01
N PRO A 47 7.87 7.60 16.12
CA PRO A 47 8.47 8.43 15.07
C PRO A 47 9.97 8.20 14.85
N GLN A 48 10.64 7.49 15.73
CA GLN A 48 12.06 7.14 15.59
C GLN A 48 12.27 5.86 14.75
N LYS A 49 11.21 5.09 14.48
CA LYS A 49 11.27 3.90 13.65
C LYS A 49 10.91 4.17 12.20
N LYS A 50 11.39 3.31 11.31
CA LYS A 50 10.98 3.34 9.90
C LYS A 50 9.58 2.80 9.73
N GLN A 51 8.77 3.49 8.96
CA GLN A 51 7.37 3.16 8.75
C GLN A 51 7.17 2.54 7.37
N LEU A 52 6.77 1.27 7.34
CA LEU A 52 6.44 0.55 6.11
C LEU A 52 4.93 0.39 6.01
N PHE A 53 4.35 0.80 4.88
CA PHE A 53 2.94 0.58 4.60
C PHE A 53 2.78 -0.44 3.48
N ILE A 54 2.04 -1.52 3.73
CA ILE A 54 1.78 -2.60 2.77
C ILE A 54 0.30 -2.61 2.43
N VAL A 55 -0.04 -2.43 1.15
CA VAL A 55 -1.43 -2.32 0.70
C VAL A 55 -1.69 -3.15 -0.56
N GLY A 56 -2.61 -4.09 -0.43
CA GLY A 56 -2.99 -5.03 -1.50
C GLY A 56 -4.15 -4.56 -2.39
N GLY A 57 -4.67 -3.34 -2.16
CA GLY A 57 -5.92 -2.86 -2.76
C GLY A 57 -7.15 -3.31 -1.97
N SER A 58 -8.35 -2.90 -2.40
CA SER A 58 -9.62 -3.10 -1.64
C SER A 58 -9.93 -4.57 -1.31
N LEU A 59 -9.59 -5.48 -2.19
CA LEU A 59 -9.80 -6.92 -1.99
C LEU A 59 -8.62 -7.60 -1.27
N GLY A 60 -7.51 -6.92 -1.13
CA GLY A 60 -6.26 -7.47 -0.66
C GLY A 60 -5.47 -8.19 -1.75
N SER A 61 -4.29 -8.70 -1.39
CA SER A 61 -3.36 -9.37 -2.29
C SER A 61 -2.81 -10.64 -1.65
N GLY A 62 -3.15 -11.80 -2.20
CA GLY A 62 -2.58 -13.07 -1.74
C GLY A 62 -1.06 -13.10 -1.81
N THR A 63 -0.46 -12.55 -2.86
CA THR A 63 1.00 -12.44 -3.02
C THR A 63 1.64 -11.65 -1.88
N LEU A 64 1.13 -10.45 -1.59
CA LEU A 64 1.65 -9.61 -0.51
C LEU A 64 1.42 -10.25 0.86
N ASN A 65 0.23 -10.81 1.09
CA ASN A 65 -0.09 -11.48 2.34
C ASN A 65 0.80 -12.69 2.59
N ASN A 66 1.06 -13.51 1.56
CA ASN A 66 1.95 -14.67 1.67
C ASN A 66 3.41 -14.24 1.90
N ALA A 67 3.87 -13.18 1.24
CA ALA A 67 5.20 -12.62 1.46
C ALA A 67 5.36 -12.14 2.91
N MET A 68 4.36 -11.44 3.45
CA MET A 68 4.37 -11.00 4.85
C MET A 68 4.40 -12.17 5.83
N LYS A 69 3.54 -13.17 5.62
CA LYS A 69 3.54 -14.37 6.46
C LYS A 69 4.89 -15.10 6.44
N LYS A 70 5.47 -15.24 5.26
CA LYS A 70 6.80 -15.85 5.08
C LYS A 70 7.87 -15.05 5.83
N TRP A 71 7.94 -13.74 5.65
CA TRP A 71 8.89 -12.86 6.31
C TRP A 71 8.79 -12.93 7.85
N ILE A 72 7.57 -12.96 8.40
CA ILE A 72 7.32 -13.15 9.83
C ILE A 72 7.83 -14.53 10.30
N THR A 73 7.55 -15.59 9.54
CA THR A 73 7.99 -16.95 9.85
C THR A 73 9.52 -17.08 9.87
N GLU A 74 10.20 -16.31 9.02
CA GLU A 74 11.66 -16.24 8.94
C GLU A 74 12.30 -15.34 10.04
N GLY A 75 11.50 -14.83 10.98
CA GLY A 75 11.97 -14.01 12.09
C GLY A 75 12.09 -12.52 11.81
N CYS A 76 11.41 -12.02 10.77
CA CYS A 76 11.41 -10.61 10.37
C CYS A 76 12.81 -10.04 10.07
N PRO A 77 13.62 -10.68 9.22
CA PRO A 77 14.99 -10.23 8.97
C PRO A 77 15.04 -8.78 8.49
N GLY A 78 15.87 -7.94 9.13
CA GLY A 78 16.00 -6.51 8.85
C GLY A 78 14.86 -5.65 9.38
N GLY A 79 13.94 -6.23 10.17
CA GLY A 79 12.77 -5.54 10.73
C GLY A 79 12.98 -4.88 12.09
N GLU A 80 14.19 -4.92 12.66
CA GLU A 80 14.47 -4.52 14.05
C GLU A 80 14.12 -3.04 14.32
N ASN A 81 14.25 -2.20 13.30
CA ASN A 81 13.92 -0.78 13.39
C ASN A 81 12.71 -0.36 12.54
N MET A 82 11.78 -1.29 12.31
CA MET A 82 10.58 -1.04 11.50
C MET A 82 9.29 -1.16 12.32
N GLN A 83 8.30 -0.39 11.90
CA GLN A 83 6.89 -0.61 12.20
C GLN A 83 6.12 -0.74 10.89
N ILE A 84 5.07 -1.56 10.91
CA ILE A 84 4.38 -1.93 9.67
C ILE A 84 2.88 -1.69 9.82
N ILE A 85 2.31 -0.95 8.87
CA ILE A 85 0.88 -0.90 8.64
C ILE A 85 0.58 -1.86 7.49
N TRP A 86 -0.19 -2.92 7.75
CA TRP A 86 -0.47 -3.96 6.77
C TRP A 86 -1.97 -4.06 6.48
N GLN A 87 -2.38 -3.66 5.28
CA GLN A 87 -3.73 -3.88 4.77
C GLN A 87 -3.80 -5.23 4.09
N CYS A 88 -4.42 -6.21 4.73
CA CYS A 88 -4.50 -7.58 4.23
C CYS A 88 -5.69 -7.83 3.28
N GLY A 89 -6.72 -7.00 3.34
CA GLY A 89 -7.95 -7.15 2.57
C GLY A 89 -9.00 -8.02 3.29
N LYS A 90 -10.27 -7.67 3.06
CA LYS A 90 -11.41 -8.31 3.74
C LYS A 90 -11.43 -9.83 3.58
N TYR A 91 -11.15 -10.32 2.37
CA TYR A 91 -11.15 -11.76 2.09
C TYR A 91 -10.09 -12.52 2.89
N TYR A 92 -8.93 -11.93 3.11
CA TYR A 92 -7.79 -12.57 3.77
C TYR A 92 -7.76 -12.33 5.28
N LYS A 93 -8.53 -11.38 5.81
CA LYS A 93 -8.49 -10.99 7.23
C LYS A 93 -8.59 -12.17 8.20
N PRO A 94 -9.56 -13.12 8.07
CA PRO A 94 -9.65 -14.25 8.99
C PRO A 94 -8.38 -15.13 9.00
N SER A 95 -7.79 -15.38 7.83
CA SER A 95 -6.57 -16.19 7.72
C SER A 95 -5.32 -15.47 8.20
N VAL A 96 -5.30 -14.13 8.11
CA VAL A 96 -4.22 -13.30 8.66
C VAL A 96 -4.32 -13.23 10.17
N ASP A 97 -5.52 -13.05 10.73
CA ASP A 97 -5.73 -13.04 12.18
C ASP A 97 -5.31 -14.35 12.83
N ALA A 98 -5.72 -15.48 12.23
CA ALA A 98 -5.32 -16.80 12.71
C ALA A 98 -3.79 -16.98 12.67
N PHE A 99 -3.15 -16.56 11.58
CA PHE A 99 -1.70 -16.61 11.44
C PHE A 99 -0.98 -15.72 12.47
N MET A 100 -1.43 -14.48 12.67
CA MET A 100 -0.80 -13.54 13.62
C MET A 100 -0.90 -14.06 15.06
N LYS A 101 -2.03 -14.68 15.41
CA LYS A 101 -2.21 -15.35 16.72
C LYS A 101 -1.23 -16.51 16.86
N GLU A 102 -1.17 -17.41 15.88
CA GLU A 102 -0.23 -18.54 15.88
C GLU A 102 1.23 -18.09 15.95
N ALA A 103 1.59 -17.04 15.18
CA ALA A 103 2.92 -16.47 15.18
C ALA A 103 3.31 -15.94 16.59
N ALA A 104 2.40 -15.25 17.26
CA ALA A 104 2.62 -14.79 18.62
C ALA A 104 2.80 -15.95 19.63
N GLU A 105 1.96 -16.97 19.55
CA GLU A 105 2.04 -18.16 20.41
C GLU A 105 3.36 -18.93 20.21
N LYS A 106 3.89 -18.95 18.98
CA LYS A 106 5.17 -19.61 18.62
C LYS A 106 6.39 -18.71 18.78
N GLY A 107 6.23 -17.44 19.13
CA GLY A 107 7.33 -16.48 19.24
C GLY A 107 7.97 -16.11 17.90
N LEU A 108 7.25 -16.28 16.78
CA LEU A 108 7.74 -15.92 15.45
C LEU A 108 7.86 -14.41 15.31
N GLY A 109 8.84 -13.93 14.54
CA GLY A 109 9.05 -12.51 14.29
C GLY A 109 9.57 -11.70 15.47
N GLY A 110 9.75 -12.32 16.63
CA GLY A 110 10.30 -11.68 17.83
C GLY A 110 9.58 -10.37 18.21
N GLU A 111 10.33 -9.37 18.66
CA GLU A 111 9.77 -8.05 19.02
C GLU A 111 9.14 -7.32 17.83
N THR A 112 9.58 -7.61 16.59
CA THR A 112 9.03 -6.97 15.38
C THR A 112 7.57 -7.31 15.18
N LEU A 113 7.13 -8.51 15.58
CA LEU A 113 5.73 -8.93 15.45
C LEU A 113 4.77 -7.96 16.15
N SER A 114 5.12 -7.47 17.34
CA SER A 114 4.31 -6.52 18.13
C SER A 114 4.19 -5.14 17.47
N ARG A 115 5.03 -4.84 16.48
CA ARG A 115 5.08 -3.59 15.73
C ARG A 115 4.37 -3.67 14.37
N ILE A 116 3.65 -4.77 14.12
CA ILE A 116 2.85 -4.96 12.91
C ILE A 116 1.39 -4.71 13.25
N THR A 117 0.83 -3.62 12.74
CA THR A 117 -0.61 -3.36 12.79
C THR A 117 -1.23 -3.86 11.49
N HIS A 118 -2.24 -4.75 11.58
CA HIS A 118 -2.91 -5.28 10.39
C HIS A 118 -4.42 -5.06 10.42
N SER A 119 -4.98 -4.77 9.25
CA SER A 119 -6.42 -4.54 9.08
C SER A 119 -6.91 -5.04 7.72
N ASP A 120 -8.21 -5.28 7.61
CA ASP A 120 -8.85 -5.61 6.34
C ASP A 120 -8.91 -4.41 5.39
N PHE A 121 -9.12 -3.22 5.96
CA PHE A 121 -9.30 -1.98 5.19
C PHE A 121 -8.68 -0.79 5.92
N ILE A 122 -8.10 0.14 5.17
CA ILE A 122 -7.54 1.39 5.70
C ILE A 122 -8.56 2.50 5.51
N LYS A 123 -9.13 2.98 6.62
CA LYS A 123 -10.11 4.09 6.60
C LYS A 123 -9.45 5.44 6.34
N ARG A 124 -8.29 5.66 6.93
CA ARG A 124 -7.51 6.91 6.83
C ARG A 124 -6.26 6.65 5.98
N MET A 125 -6.47 6.49 4.64
CA MET A 125 -5.36 6.31 3.68
C MET A 125 -4.43 7.52 3.65
N ASP A 126 -4.97 8.71 3.84
CA ASP A 126 -4.21 9.95 4.00
C ASP A 126 -3.17 9.84 5.10
N LEU A 127 -3.56 9.36 6.27
CA LEU A 127 -2.67 9.17 7.41
C LEU A 127 -1.71 7.99 7.20
N ALA A 128 -2.16 6.89 6.56
CA ALA A 128 -1.28 5.78 6.25
C ALA A 128 -0.16 6.21 5.29
N TYR A 129 -0.51 6.97 4.25
CA TYR A 129 0.50 7.57 3.37
C TYR A 129 1.35 8.60 4.12
N ALA A 130 0.77 9.46 4.96
CA ALA A 130 1.53 10.45 5.71
C ALA A 130 2.60 9.82 6.61
N ALA A 131 2.26 8.74 7.31
CA ALA A 131 3.19 8.01 8.18
C ALA A 131 4.30 7.30 7.40
N ALA A 132 3.99 6.69 6.26
CA ALA A 132 4.90 5.79 5.57
C ALA A 132 6.17 6.46 5.05
N ASP A 133 7.33 5.84 5.31
CA ASP A 133 8.58 6.15 4.61
C ASP A 133 8.61 5.45 3.24
N VAL A 134 8.13 4.20 3.18
CA VAL A 134 8.03 3.41 1.95
C VAL A 134 6.68 2.72 1.91
N VAL A 135 6.11 2.59 0.73
CA VAL A 135 4.86 1.88 0.49
C VAL A 135 5.10 0.68 -0.43
N ILE A 136 4.65 -0.50 -0.04
CA ILE A 136 4.59 -1.68 -0.93
C ILE A 136 3.15 -1.82 -1.41
N SER A 137 2.91 -1.72 -2.70
CA SER A 137 1.57 -1.66 -3.27
C SER A 137 1.43 -2.46 -4.55
N ARG A 138 0.19 -2.81 -4.89
CA ARG A 138 -0.18 -3.14 -6.27
C ARG A 138 -0.07 -1.90 -7.16
N SER A 139 0.18 -2.11 -8.45
CA SER A 139 0.34 -1.04 -9.45
C SER A 139 -0.96 -0.74 -10.23
N GLY A 140 -2.10 -0.72 -9.53
CA GLY A 140 -3.35 -0.22 -10.09
C GLY A 140 -3.26 1.29 -10.36
N ALA A 141 -3.91 1.77 -11.41
CA ALA A 141 -3.83 3.17 -11.84
C ALA A 141 -4.13 4.18 -10.72
N SER A 142 -5.20 3.95 -9.94
CA SER A 142 -5.55 4.84 -8.81
C SER A 142 -4.49 4.82 -7.71
N SER A 143 -3.92 3.65 -7.39
CA SER A 143 -2.87 3.53 -6.37
C SER A 143 -1.61 4.29 -6.78
N ILE A 144 -1.19 4.15 -8.04
CA ILE A 144 -0.07 4.92 -8.59
C ILE A 144 -0.32 6.42 -8.49
N SER A 145 -1.49 6.87 -8.96
CA SER A 145 -1.84 8.30 -8.93
C SER A 145 -1.87 8.86 -7.50
N GLU A 146 -2.37 8.10 -6.53
CA GLU A 146 -2.35 8.49 -5.12
C GLU A 146 -0.92 8.56 -4.56
N LEU A 147 -0.07 7.58 -4.88
CA LEU A 147 1.32 7.55 -4.42
C LEU A 147 2.14 8.71 -5.00
N CYS A 148 1.93 9.03 -6.28
CA CYS A 148 2.51 10.21 -6.92
C CYS A 148 2.04 11.49 -6.23
N ALA A 149 0.73 11.66 -6.00
CA ALA A 149 0.18 12.85 -5.34
C ALA A 149 0.64 12.99 -3.89
N ALA A 150 0.83 11.88 -3.18
CA ALA A 150 1.36 11.85 -1.81
C ALA A 150 2.89 12.00 -1.76
N HIS A 151 3.59 12.04 -2.89
CA HIS A 151 5.05 12.06 -3.00
C HIS A 151 5.72 10.91 -2.21
N LYS A 152 5.21 9.67 -2.37
CA LYS A 152 5.70 8.51 -1.62
C LYS A 152 6.64 7.64 -2.44
N ALA A 153 7.76 7.26 -1.81
CA ALA A 153 8.57 6.17 -2.31
C ALA A 153 7.75 4.86 -2.28
N ALA A 154 7.73 4.12 -3.39
CA ALA A 154 6.93 2.92 -3.52
C ALA A 154 7.69 1.78 -4.18
N ILE A 155 7.36 0.56 -3.72
CA ILE A 155 7.73 -0.69 -4.38
C ILE A 155 6.44 -1.27 -4.96
N PHE A 156 6.39 -1.39 -6.28
CA PHE A 156 5.24 -1.94 -6.96
C PHE A 156 5.38 -3.46 -7.14
N VAL A 157 4.29 -4.16 -6.81
CA VAL A 157 4.13 -5.60 -7.01
C VAL A 157 2.91 -5.80 -7.91
N PRO A 158 3.08 -5.81 -9.24
CA PRO A 158 1.99 -5.98 -10.19
C PRO A 158 1.16 -7.24 -9.91
N SER A 159 -0.15 -7.19 -10.17
CA SER A 159 -1.00 -8.37 -10.07
C SER A 159 -0.86 -9.22 -11.32
N PRO A 160 -0.56 -10.52 -11.20
CA PRO A 160 -0.51 -11.41 -12.37
C PRO A 160 -1.90 -11.77 -12.91
N ASN A 161 -2.97 -11.50 -12.15
CA ASN A 161 -4.34 -11.91 -12.44
C ASN A 161 -5.18 -10.77 -13.00
N VAL A 162 -4.61 -9.97 -13.89
CA VAL A 162 -5.29 -8.82 -14.52
C VAL A 162 -5.23 -8.94 -16.04
N THR A 163 -6.27 -8.44 -16.71
CA THR A 163 -6.36 -8.47 -18.18
C THR A 163 -5.18 -7.69 -18.79
N GLU A 164 -4.55 -8.25 -19.83
CA GLU A 164 -3.48 -7.61 -20.60
C GLU A 164 -2.27 -7.13 -19.79
N ASP A 165 -2.03 -7.73 -18.62
CA ASP A 165 -0.90 -7.37 -17.73
C ASP A 165 -0.77 -5.85 -17.47
N HIS A 166 -1.92 -5.15 -17.45
CA HIS A 166 -1.95 -3.69 -17.35
C HIS A 166 -1.24 -3.15 -16.09
N GLN A 167 -1.13 -3.94 -15.01
CA GLN A 167 -0.43 -3.48 -13.81
C GLN A 167 1.08 -3.43 -13.99
N THR A 168 1.67 -4.36 -14.75
CA THR A 168 3.09 -4.29 -15.12
C THR A 168 3.35 -3.07 -16.01
N HIS A 169 2.48 -2.86 -17.01
CA HIS A 169 2.58 -1.67 -17.87
C HIS A 169 2.47 -0.36 -17.06
N ASN A 170 1.54 -0.27 -16.13
CA ASN A 170 1.39 0.89 -15.25
C ASN A 170 2.65 1.16 -14.41
N ALA A 171 3.26 0.09 -13.86
CA ALA A 171 4.47 0.23 -13.05
C ALA A 171 5.69 0.65 -13.87
N MET A 172 5.78 0.22 -15.14
CA MET A 172 6.90 0.55 -16.04
C MET A 172 6.77 1.93 -16.68
N ALA A 173 5.62 2.57 -16.58
CA ALA A 173 5.37 3.91 -17.13
C ALA A 173 5.80 5.05 -16.17
N LEU A 174 6.33 4.74 -15.00
CA LEU A 174 6.89 5.66 -14.01
C LEU A 174 8.40 5.83 -14.18
#